data_65a3b21c5e30883ff971a91c9deb9f62
#
_entry.id   65a3b21c5e30883ff971a91c9deb9f62
#
_cell.length_a   1.000
_cell.length_b   1.000
_cell.length_c   1.000
_cell.angle_alpha   90.00
_cell.angle_beta   90.00
_cell.angle_gamma   90.00
#
_symmetry.space_group_name_H-M   'P 1'
#
loop_
_entity.id
_entity.type
_entity.pdbx_description
1 polymer ?
#
loop_
_entity_poly.entity_id
_entity_poly.type
_entity_poly.pdbx_seq_one_letter_code
_entity_poly.pdbx_strand_id
1 'polypeptide(L)'
;MGETIIEKIIRHNTGKAVKPGDIVTVNVDRCMIHDIFIPFVADKFEEMGFTKLHDPDKVVLIYDHLVPASQQDDTRHFHKGDEFVEKYGLTHVHRSDGICHQLMTEAGYVKPGDIAFGTDSHTTTYGCVGAFSSGIGYTEMASILGTGTMWIKVPETIKVVIDGELPENVMSKDIILRLIGDLRADGATYRALEFSGSTIEKMSVASRMTMANMAIEAGAKCALFTPDEKTAEYCEVELNDYQKSLVGDEDAVYMKTMTYKAEDFVPVMACPSQVDKIRDVSELEGTEIDQVFIGSCTNGRLEDLRAAAEVLKGKKVADFV
;
A
#
# COMPACT_ATOMS: atom_id res chain seq x y z
N MET A 1 -3.35 -28.76 -5.20
CA MET A 1 -2.26 -27.88 -4.72
C MET A 1 -2.95 -26.61 -4.30
N GLY A 2 -2.80 -26.23 -3.06
CA GLY A 2 -3.43 -25.04 -2.50
C GLY A 2 -2.91 -23.76 -3.12
N GLU A 3 -3.68 -22.70 -2.97
CA GLU A 3 -3.40 -21.39 -3.55
C GLU A 3 -3.08 -20.36 -2.45
N THR A 4 -2.16 -19.46 -2.72
CA THR A 4 -1.91 -18.26 -1.93
C THR A 4 -3.02 -17.22 -2.17
N ILE A 5 -3.10 -16.18 -1.33
CA ILE A 5 -4.11 -15.12 -1.51
C ILE A 5 -3.98 -14.48 -2.90
N ILE A 6 -2.76 -14.20 -3.36
CA ILE A 6 -2.55 -13.56 -4.68
C ILE A 6 -2.99 -14.46 -5.84
N GLU A 7 -2.75 -15.76 -5.77
CA GLU A 7 -3.19 -16.71 -6.79
C GLU A 7 -4.72 -16.76 -6.85
N LYS A 8 -5.41 -16.76 -5.70
CA LYS A 8 -6.88 -16.71 -5.63
C LYS A 8 -7.44 -15.43 -6.26
N ILE A 9 -6.84 -14.27 -5.99
CA ILE A 9 -7.27 -13.00 -6.57
C ILE A 9 -7.13 -13.03 -8.08
N ILE A 10 -5.96 -13.44 -8.58
CA ILE A 10 -5.69 -13.48 -10.04
C ILE A 10 -6.57 -14.53 -10.71
N ARG A 11 -6.74 -15.70 -10.11
CA ARG A 11 -7.64 -16.74 -10.63
C ARG A 11 -9.09 -16.25 -10.73
N HIS A 12 -9.57 -15.56 -9.71
CA HIS A 12 -10.93 -15.00 -9.73
C HIS A 12 -11.11 -13.99 -10.84
N ASN A 13 -10.15 -13.07 -11.00
CA ASN A 13 -10.19 -12.00 -12.00
C ASN A 13 -10.08 -12.53 -13.43
N THR A 14 -9.22 -13.51 -13.66
CA THR A 14 -8.96 -14.05 -15.01
C THR A 14 -9.85 -15.23 -15.39
N GLY A 15 -10.51 -15.85 -14.42
CA GLY A 15 -11.27 -17.11 -14.60
C GLY A 15 -10.38 -18.33 -14.89
N LYS A 16 -9.08 -18.25 -14.66
CA LYS A 16 -8.09 -19.31 -14.98
C LYS A 16 -7.24 -19.62 -13.77
N ALA A 17 -6.96 -20.91 -13.55
CA ALA A 17 -5.93 -21.30 -12.59
C ALA A 17 -4.57 -20.73 -13.00
N VAL A 18 -3.86 -20.22 -12.03
CA VAL A 18 -2.54 -19.59 -12.23
C VAL A 18 -1.53 -20.15 -11.24
N LYS A 19 -0.27 -19.99 -11.54
CA LYS A 19 0.85 -20.32 -10.65
C LYS A 19 1.94 -19.24 -10.75
N PRO A 20 2.82 -19.13 -9.76
CA PRO A 20 3.94 -18.21 -9.81
C PRO A 20 4.76 -18.38 -11.09
N GLY A 21 5.06 -17.24 -11.74
CA GLY A 21 5.79 -17.19 -13.00
C GLY A 21 4.92 -17.12 -14.27
N ASP A 22 3.64 -17.45 -14.20
CA ASP A 22 2.73 -17.31 -15.34
C ASP A 22 2.56 -15.83 -15.70
N ILE A 23 2.46 -15.55 -17.00
CA ILE A 23 2.14 -14.21 -17.51
C ILE A 23 0.67 -14.20 -17.88
N VAL A 24 -0.09 -13.30 -17.25
CA VAL A 24 -1.53 -13.20 -17.44
C VAL A 24 -1.95 -11.74 -17.66
N THR A 25 -3.06 -11.55 -18.36
CA THR A 25 -3.71 -10.24 -18.45
C THR A 25 -4.87 -10.20 -17.46
N VAL A 26 -4.83 -9.24 -16.57
CA VAL A 26 -5.87 -9.00 -15.55
C VAL A 26 -6.74 -7.81 -15.94
N ASN A 27 -8.00 -7.85 -15.54
CA ASN A 27 -8.88 -6.69 -15.59
C ASN A 27 -8.57 -5.80 -14.38
N VAL A 28 -8.48 -4.50 -14.59
CA VAL A 28 -8.18 -3.55 -13.52
C VAL A 28 -9.49 -3.04 -12.92
N ASP A 29 -9.64 -3.19 -11.60
CA ASP A 29 -10.84 -2.75 -10.88
C ASP A 29 -10.76 -1.30 -10.48
N ARG A 30 -9.56 -0.79 -10.18
CA ARG A 30 -9.35 0.60 -9.78
C ARG A 30 -8.00 1.13 -10.24
N CYS A 31 -7.98 2.40 -10.66
CA CYS A 31 -6.78 3.17 -10.98
C CYS A 31 -6.69 4.39 -10.07
N MET A 32 -5.54 4.63 -9.45
CA MET A 32 -5.25 5.85 -8.72
C MET A 32 -4.16 6.64 -9.45
N ILE A 33 -4.40 7.91 -9.69
CA ILE A 33 -3.42 8.84 -10.27
C ILE A 33 -3.28 9.99 -9.29
N HIS A 34 -2.04 10.36 -8.94
CA HIS A 34 -1.80 11.56 -8.14
C HIS A 34 -1.29 12.73 -8.99
N ASP A 35 -1.30 13.92 -8.43
CA ASP A 35 -1.04 15.18 -9.09
C ASP A 35 0.33 15.28 -9.77
N ILE A 36 1.39 14.67 -9.24
CA ILE A 36 2.71 14.68 -9.90
C ILE A 36 2.66 13.99 -11.26
N PHE A 37 1.96 12.86 -11.36
CA PHE A 37 2.00 12.01 -12.54
C PHE A 37 0.90 12.26 -13.57
N ILE A 38 -0.19 12.97 -13.23
CA ILE A 38 -1.29 13.20 -14.17
C ILE A 38 -0.85 13.87 -15.48
N PRO A 39 0.08 14.84 -15.54
CA PRO A 39 0.54 15.39 -16.81
C PRO A 39 1.16 14.33 -17.72
N PHE A 40 2.02 13.49 -17.14
CA PHE A 40 2.73 12.44 -17.91
C PHE A 40 1.78 11.33 -18.36
N VAL A 41 0.81 10.96 -17.52
CA VAL A 41 -0.24 9.99 -17.89
C VAL A 41 -1.09 10.53 -19.03
N ALA A 42 -1.53 11.79 -18.94
CA ALA A 42 -2.35 12.44 -19.96
C ALA A 42 -1.64 12.51 -21.32
N ASP A 43 -0.39 12.99 -21.32
CA ASP A 43 0.41 13.10 -22.54
C ASP A 43 0.66 11.72 -23.16
N LYS A 44 0.98 10.71 -22.35
CA LYS A 44 1.21 9.35 -22.84
C LYS A 44 -0.07 8.67 -23.35
N PHE A 45 -1.21 8.93 -22.71
CA PHE A 45 -2.52 8.46 -23.13
C PHE A 45 -2.87 8.97 -24.55
N GLU A 46 -2.64 10.25 -24.79
CA GLU A 46 -2.87 10.87 -26.11
C GLU A 46 -1.84 10.38 -27.15
N GLU A 47 -0.57 10.25 -26.77
CA GLU A 47 0.49 9.71 -27.65
C GLU A 47 0.19 8.27 -28.11
N MET A 48 -0.43 7.45 -27.25
CA MET A 48 -0.89 6.10 -27.59
C MET A 48 -2.11 6.10 -28.51
N GLY A 49 -2.69 7.27 -28.82
CA GLY A 49 -3.85 7.40 -29.72
C GLY A 49 -5.19 7.11 -29.05
N PHE A 50 -5.26 7.02 -27.73
CA PHE A 50 -6.52 6.87 -27.02
C PHE A 50 -7.30 8.19 -27.03
N THR A 51 -8.58 8.10 -27.32
CA THR A 51 -9.51 9.26 -27.39
C THR A 51 -10.59 9.22 -26.32
N LYS A 52 -10.71 8.12 -25.60
CA LYS A 52 -11.67 7.94 -24.49
C LYS A 52 -11.10 6.96 -23.47
N LEU A 53 -11.47 7.15 -22.21
CA LEU A 53 -11.18 6.18 -21.15
C LEU A 53 -11.99 4.90 -21.37
N HIS A 54 -11.41 3.77 -20.97
CA HIS A 54 -12.12 2.49 -20.94
C HIS A 54 -13.32 2.55 -19.99
N ASP A 55 -13.09 3.04 -18.79
CA ASP A 55 -14.12 3.23 -17.76
C ASP A 55 -13.71 4.38 -16.82
N PRO A 56 -14.29 5.59 -16.98
CA PRO A 56 -13.94 6.73 -16.14
C PRO A 56 -14.30 6.55 -14.66
N ASP A 57 -15.30 5.71 -14.34
CA ASP A 57 -15.71 5.47 -12.95
C ASP A 57 -14.69 4.61 -12.17
N LYS A 58 -13.75 3.96 -12.86
CA LYS A 58 -12.66 3.20 -12.25
C LYS A 58 -11.43 4.06 -11.94
N VAL A 59 -11.41 5.31 -12.36
CA VAL A 59 -10.24 6.20 -12.24
C VAL A 59 -10.48 7.21 -11.12
N VAL A 60 -9.54 7.26 -10.17
CA VAL A 60 -9.55 8.23 -9.07
C VAL A 60 -8.32 9.12 -9.22
N LEU A 61 -8.53 10.42 -9.38
CA LEU A 61 -7.49 11.43 -9.41
C LEU A 61 -7.41 12.14 -8.06
N ILE A 62 -6.23 12.16 -7.46
CA ILE A 62 -6.03 12.72 -6.12
C ILE A 62 -4.87 13.72 -6.15
N TYR A 63 -5.14 14.92 -5.65
CA TYR A 63 -4.16 15.99 -5.49
C TYR A 63 -3.70 15.99 -4.02
N ASP A 64 -2.54 15.43 -3.74
CA ASP A 64 -2.01 15.28 -2.38
C ASP A 64 -0.49 15.43 -2.24
N HIS A 65 0.27 15.25 -3.32
CA HIS A 65 1.72 15.37 -3.28
C HIS A 65 2.23 16.80 -3.46
N LEU A 66 1.52 17.61 -4.25
CA LEU A 66 1.86 19.02 -4.52
C LEU A 66 0.90 20.01 -3.83
N VAL A 67 0.09 19.54 -2.89
CA VAL A 67 -0.91 20.36 -2.17
C VAL A 67 -0.48 20.57 -0.72
N PRO A 68 -0.37 21.85 -0.26
CA PRO A 68 -0.50 23.07 -1.06
C PRO A 68 0.68 23.27 -2.01
N ALA A 69 0.44 23.90 -3.17
CA ALA A 69 1.49 24.21 -4.14
C ALA A 69 2.61 25.03 -3.48
N SER A 70 3.86 24.58 -3.63
CA SER A 70 5.03 25.22 -3.05
C SER A 70 5.75 26.17 -4.04
N GLN A 71 5.48 25.97 -5.33
CA GLN A 71 6.08 26.74 -6.41
C GLN A 71 5.12 26.84 -7.60
N GLN A 72 5.43 27.77 -8.53
CA GLN A 72 4.57 28.02 -9.69
C GLN A 72 4.44 26.78 -10.62
N ASP A 73 5.46 25.95 -10.71
CA ASP A 73 5.41 24.77 -11.56
C ASP A 73 4.42 23.72 -11.06
N ASP A 74 4.19 23.64 -9.75
CA ASP A 74 3.20 22.73 -9.17
C ASP A 74 1.79 23.01 -9.73
N THR A 75 1.46 24.28 -9.97
CA THR A 75 0.14 24.67 -10.51
C THR A 75 -0.09 24.20 -11.95
N ARG A 76 0.97 23.97 -12.73
CA ARG A 76 0.84 23.40 -14.09
C ARG A 76 0.33 21.97 -14.04
N HIS A 77 0.74 21.19 -13.03
CA HIS A 77 0.22 19.84 -12.81
C HIS A 77 -1.28 19.87 -12.55
N PHE A 78 -1.75 20.83 -11.73
CA PHE A 78 -3.18 20.98 -11.43
C PHE A 78 -3.98 21.37 -12.69
N HIS A 79 -3.49 22.33 -13.47
CA HIS A 79 -4.16 22.72 -14.72
C HIS A 79 -4.26 21.55 -15.71
N LYS A 80 -3.17 20.80 -15.90
CA LYS A 80 -3.20 19.64 -16.79
C LYS A 80 -4.14 18.54 -16.29
N GLY A 81 -4.19 18.33 -14.97
CA GLY A 81 -5.16 17.43 -14.34
C GLY A 81 -6.59 17.88 -14.56
N ASP A 82 -6.87 19.17 -14.40
CA ASP A 82 -8.21 19.75 -14.62
C ASP A 82 -8.65 19.62 -16.08
N GLU A 83 -7.76 19.88 -17.05
CA GLU A 83 -8.01 19.66 -18.47
C GLU A 83 -8.34 18.18 -18.75
N PHE A 84 -7.62 17.26 -18.13
CA PHE A 84 -7.86 15.82 -18.27
C PHE A 84 -9.23 15.42 -17.68
N VAL A 85 -9.57 15.93 -16.51
CA VAL A 85 -10.86 15.71 -15.85
C VAL A 85 -12.01 16.16 -16.75
N GLU A 86 -11.92 17.40 -17.27
CA GLU A 86 -12.97 17.97 -18.13
C GLU A 86 -13.08 17.21 -19.45
N LYS A 87 -11.94 16.95 -20.11
CA LYS A 87 -11.88 16.28 -21.42
C LYS A 87 -12.43 14.87 -21.41
N TYR A 88 -12.15 14.10 -20.35
CA TYR A 88 -12.47 12.68 -20.27
C TYR A 88 -13.59 12.35 -19.27
N GLY A 89 -14.15 13.34 -18.59
CA GLY A 89 -15.33 13.19 -17.73
C GLY A 89 -15.07 12.39 -16.46
N LEU A 90 -13.90 12.58 -15.79
CA LEU A 90 -13.65 11.94 -14.52
C LEU A 90 -14.58 12.46 -13.44
N THR A 91 -15.17 11.55 -12.68
CA THR A 91 -16.12 11.86 -11.59
C THR A 91 -15.48 11.78 -10.20
N HIS A 92 -14.44 10.95 -10.05
CA HIS A 92 -13.75 10.76 -8.77
C HIS A 92 -12.48 11.59 -8.73
N VAL A 93 -12.62 12.84 -8.23
CA VAL A 93 -11.51 13.81 -8.14
C VAL A 93 -11.44 14.39 -6.74
N HIS A 94 -10.31 14.23 -6.06
CA HIS A 94 -10.04 14.74 -4.72
C HIS A 94 -8.93 15.80 -4.77
N ARG A 95 -9.21 17.00 -4.23
CA ARG A 95 -8.28 18.13 -4.36
C ARG A 95 -7.54 18.51 -3.08
N SER A 96 -8.13 18.23 -1.93
CA SER A 96 -7.56 18.54 -0.61
C SER A 96 -8.22 17.72 0.49
N ASP A 97 -8.73 16.55 0.13
CA ASP A 97 -9.54 15.73 1.03
C ASP A 97 -8.69 14.79 1.89
N GLY A 98 -7.44 14.59 1.51
CA GLY A 98 -6.50 13.75 2.23
C GLY A 98 -5.47 13.07 1.33
N ILE A 99 -4.68 12.19 1.93
CA ILE A 99 -3.62 11.42 1.28
C ILE A 99 -4.22 10.31 0.41
N CYS A 100 -3.69 10.11 -0.80
CA CYS A 100 -4.22 9.17 -1.78
C CYS A 100 -4.42 7.75 -1.23
N HIS A 101 -3.46 7.20 -0.50
CA HIS A 101 -3.56 5.84 0.01
C HIS A 101 -4.62 5.69 1.11
N GLN A 102 -4.86 6.75 1.89
CA GLN A 102 -5.94 6.78 2.87
C GLN A 102 -7.30 6.88 2.17
N LEU A 103 -7.45 7.82 1.24
CA LEU A 103 -8.70 8.05 0.52
C LEU A 103 -9.16 6.82 -0.29
N MET A 104 -8.23 6.12 -0.96
CA MET A 104 -8.56 4.96 -1.77
C MET A 104 -9.22 3.83 -0.98
N THR A 105 -8.84 3.67 0.28
CA THR A 105 -9.41 2.65 1.17
C THR A 105 -10.60 3.18 1.98
N GLU A 106 -10.49 4.37 2.56
CA GLU A 106 -11.50 4.97 3.43
C GLU A 106 -12.79 5.35 2.70
N ALA A 107 -12.66 5.86 1.46
CA ALA A 107 -13.80 6.19 0.61
C ALA A 107 -14.37 4.98 -0.15
N GLY A 108 -13.91 3.76 0.13
CA GLY A 108 -14.42 2.52 -0.44
C GLY A 108 -14.14 2.33 -1.94
N TYR A 109 -13.12 3.04 -2.48
CA TYR A 109 -12.71 2.85 -3.87
C TYR A 109 -12.10 1.48 -4.12
N VAL A 110 -11.36 0.94 -3.15
CA VAL A 110 -10.75 -0.38 -3.21
C VAL A 110 -11.40 -1.30 -2.18
N LYS A 111 -11.76 -2.50 -2.62
CA LYS A 111 -12.43 -3.52 -1.81
C LYS A 111 -11.61 -4.81 -1.75
N PRO A 112 -11.87 -5.67 -0.77
CA PRO A 112 -11.24 -6.99 -0.69
C PRO A 112 -11.37 -7.78 -2.00
N GLY A 113 -10.25 -8.26 -2.51
CA GLY A 113 -10.18 -9.05 -3.74
C GLY A 113 -10.07 -8.25 -5.04
N ASP A 114 -10.10 -6.91 -4.99
CA ASP A 114 -9.88 -6.06 -6.16
C ASP A 114 -8.42 -6.12 -6.64
N ILE A 115 -8.24 -5.79 -7.93
CA ILE A 115 -6.94 -5.51 -8.53
C ILE A 115 -6.84 -4.01 -8.81
N ALA A 116 -5.96 -3.33 -8.09
CA ALA A 116 -5.79 -1.90 -8.15
C ALA A 116 -4.35 -1.50 -8.52
N PHE A 117 -4.20 -0.49 -9.37
CA PHE A 117 -2.90 0.09 -9.71
C PHE A 117 -2.88 1.59 -9.44
N GLY A 118 -1.74 2.10 -9.01
CA GLY A 118 -1.54 3.53 -8.79
C GLY A 118 -0.22 4.03 -9.35
N THR A 119 -0.13 5.32 -9.57
CA THR A 119 1.11 5.97 -10.04
C THR A 119 2.11 6.18 -8.90
N ASP A 120 1.75 5.90 -7.68
CA ASP A 120 2.62 5.95 -6.51
C ASP A 120 3.17 4.56 -6.13
N SER A 121 4.43 4.50 -5.69
CA SER A 121 5.10 3.26 -5.28
C SER A 121 4.43 2.59 -4.08
N HIS A 122 3.90 3.36 -3.14
CA HIS A 122 3.21 2.86 -1.94
C HIS A 122 1.75 2.43 -2.19
N THR A 123 1.34 2.29 -3.44
CA THR A 123 0.02 1.70 -3.80
C THR A 123 -0.16 0.29 -3.23
N THR A 124 0.92 -0.39 -2.83
CA THR A 124 0.88 -1.64 -2.06
C THR A 124 0.02 -1.57 -0.81
N THR A 125 -0.26 -0.36 -0.31
CA THR A 125 -1.06 -0.07 0.90
C THR A 125 -2.43 -0.76 0.89
N TYR A 126 -3.10 -0.86 -0.27
CA TYR A 126 -4.47 -1.40 -0.32
C TYR A 126 -4.55 -2.90 -0.06
N GLY A 127 -3.41 -3.58 -0.01
CA GLY A 127 -3.35 -4.96 0.47
C GLY A 127 -3.76 -5.14 1.94
N CYS A 128 -3.80 -4.06 2.71
CA CYS A 128 -4.32 -4.04 4.09
C CYS A 128 -5.78 -4.49 4.19
N VAL A 129 -6.56 -4.30 3.12
CA VAL A 129 -7.95 -4.77 2.99
C VAL A 129 -8.06 -6.04 2.15
N GLY A 130 -6.95 -6.66 1.76
CA GLY A 130 -6.94 -7.88 0.95
C GLY A 130 -7.11 -7.66 -0.55
N ALA A 131 -6.75 -6.48 -1.07
CA ALA A 131 -6.71 -6.20 -2.49
C ALA A 131 -5.30 -6.43 -3.06
N PHE A 132 -5.19 -6.98 -4.27
CA PHE A 132 -3.91 -6.91 -4.99
C PHE A 132 -3.69 -5.50 -5.50
N SER A 133 -2.69 -4.83 -4.95
CA SER A 133 -2.41 -3.45 -5.33
C SER A 133 -0.91 -3.20 -5.50
N SER A 134 -0.55 -2.40 -6.51
CA SER A 134 0.84 -2.15 -6.85
C SER A 134 1.05 -0.82 -7.54
N GLY A 135 2.19 -0.18 -7.25
CA GLY A 135 2.67 0.96 -8.02
C GLY A 135 3.11 0.58 -9.43
N ILE A 136 2.83 1.45 -10.40
CA ILE A 136 3.21 1.32 -11.80
C ILE A 136 3.64 2.67 -12.37
N GLY A 137 4.34 2.62 -13.51
CA GLY A 137 4.72 3.83 -14.22
C GLY A 137 3.55 4.49 -14.97
N TYR A 138 3.75 5.72 -15.37
CA TYR A 138 2.74 6.51 -16.10
C TYR A 138 2.41 5.91 -17.48
N THR A 139 3.34 5.20 -18.10
CA THR A 139 3.13 4.51 -19.40
C THR A 139 2.13 3.37 -19.25
N GLU A 140 2.32 2.53 -18.23
CA GLU A 140 1.40 1.43 -17.91
C GLU A 140 0.03 1.98 -17.50
N MET A 141 0.01 3.04 -16.68
CA MET A 141 -1.23 3.69 -16.28
C MET A 141 -2.00 4.20 -17.51
N ALA A 142 -1.35 4.90 -18.44
CA ALA A 142 -1.97 5.36 -19.68
C ALA A 142 -2.58 4.21 -20.50
N SER A 143 -1.87 3.07 -20.58
CA SER A 143 -2.38 1.86 -21.24
C SER A 143 -3.62 1.31 -20.55
N ILE A 144 -3.61 1.22 -19.21
CA ILE A 144 -4.77 0.75 -18.42
C ILE A 144 -5.98 1.67 -18.64
N LEU A 145 -5.77 2.98 -18.63
CA LEU A 145 -6.86 3.95 -18.87
C LEU A 145 -7.55 3.73 -20.21
N GLY A 146 -6.80 3.32 -21.25
CA GLY A 146 -7.35 3.06 -22.58
C GLY A 146 -7.94 1.66 -22.75
N THR A 147 -7.39 0.65 -22.07
CA THR A 147 -7.73 -0.76 -22.29
C THR A 147 -8.51 -1.43 -21.16
N GLY A 148 -8.45 -0.88 -19.94
CA GLY A 148 -9.01 -1.50 -18.74
C GLY A 148 -8.23 -2.71 -18.21
N THR A 149 -7.08 -3.03 -18.82
CA THR A 149 -6.33 -4.27 -18.52
C THR A 149 -4.84 -4.01 -18.31
N MET A 150 -4.19 -4.94 -17.61
CA MET A 150 -2.75 -4.96 -17.42
C MET A 150 -2.22 -6.39 -17.51
N TRP A 151 -1.08 -6.59 -18.16
CA TRP A 151 -0.39 -7.85 -18.05
C TRP A 151 0.52 -7.87 -16.82
N ILE A 152 0.52 -8.98 -16.12
CA ILE A 152 1.39 -9.18 -14.95
C ILE A 152 2.02 -10.57 -15.00
N LYS A 153 3.19 -10.69 -14.42
CA LYS A 153 3.74 -12.00 -14.05
C LYS A 153 3.22 -12.31 -12.64
N VAL A 154 2.61 -13.47 -12.46
CA VAL A 154 2.16 -13.92 -11.12
C VAL A 154 3.36 -14.00 -10.19
N PRO A 155 3.39 -13.23 -9.09
CA PRO A 155 4.54 -13.23 -8.18
C PRO A 155 4.59 -14.50 -7.34
N GLU A 156 5.79 -14.92 -6.94
CA GLU A 156 5.99 -15.85 -5.84
C GLU A 156 5.59 -15.16 -4.53
N THR A 157 5.16 -15.93 -3.54
CA THR A 157 4.71 -15.39 -2.24
C THR A 157 5.71 -15.77 -1.13
N ILE A 158 6.07 -14.77 -0.32
CA ILE A 158 6.74 -14.95 0.97
C ILE A 158 5.64 -14.87 2.06
N LYS A 159 5.50 -15.93 2.84
CA LYS A 159 4.59 -15.95 3.98
C LYS A 159 5.30 -15.40 5.21
N VAL A 160 4.62 -14.48 5.91
CA VAL A 160 5.10 -13.90 7.17
C VAL A 160 4.08 -14.23 8.26
N VAL A 161 4.51 -15.05 9.21
CA VAL A 161 3.68 -15.49 10.34
C VAL A 161 4.17 -14.80 11.60
N ILE A 162 3.27 -14.10 12.30
CA ILE A 162 3.60 -13.41 13.55
C ILE A 162 2.56 -13.81 14.60
N ASP A 163 3.04 -14.53 15.62
CA ASP A 163 2.19 -15.02 16.70
C ASP A 163 2.62 -14.43 18.04
N GLY A 164 1.65 -14.29 18.93
CA GLY A 164 1.85 -13.81 20.29
C GLY A 164 1.30 -12.41 20.53
N GLU A 165 1.83 -11.74 21.57
CA GLU A 165 1.41 -10.41 21.98
C GLU A 165 2.59 -9.43 21.90
N LEU A 166 2.36 -8.27 21.24
CA LEU A 166 3.39 -7.24 21.13
C LEU A 166 3.73 -6.65 22.49
N PRO A 167 5.01 -6.40 22.77
CA PRO A 167 5.42 -5.65 23.95
C PRO A 167 4.86 -4.22 23.93
N GLU A 168 4.80 -3.62 25.12
CA GLU A 168 4.47 -2.22 25.26
C GLU A 168 5.42 -1.35 24.42
N ASN A 169 4.87 -0.32 23.78
CA ASN A 169 5.59 0.61 22.87
C ASN A 169 6.12 0.02 21.56
N VAL A 170 5.76 -1.21 21.20
CA VAL A 170 6.02 -1.78 19.87
C VAL A 170 4.79 -1.60 19.00
N MET A 171 4.97 -1.02 17.82
CA MET A 171 3.92 -0.76 16.84
C MET A 171 4.15 -1.55 15.55
N SER A 172 3.17 -1.54 14.66
CA SER A 172 3.26 -2.20 13.34
C SER A 172 4.45 -1.69 12.50
N LYS A 173 4.88 -0.44 12.72
CA LYS A 173 6.06 0.11 12.06
C LYS A 173 7.36 -0.58 12.50
N ASP A 174 7.49 -0.91 13.77
CA ASP A 174 8.65 -1.66 14.26
C ASP A 174 8.71 -3.05 13.63
N ILE A 175 7.56 -3.69 13.47
CA ILE A 175 7.45 -5.01 12.83
C ILE A 175 7.90 -4.95 11.39
N ILE A 176 7.34 -4.03 10.60
CA ILE A 176 7.68 -3.95 9.17
C ILE A 176 9.12 -3.50 8.95
N LEU A 177 9.65 -2.59 9.77
CA LEU A 177 11.06 -2.20 9.71
C LEU A 177 11.97 -3.39 10.03
N ARG A 178 11.65 -4.19 11.04
CA ARG A 178 12.41 -5.41 11.35
C ARG A 178 12.38 -6.39 10.18
N LEU A 179 11.22 -6.61 9.60
CA LEU A 179 11.06 -7.47 8.42
C LEU A 179 11.91 -6.98 7.23
N ILE A 180 11.91 -5.64 6.96
CA ILE A 180 12.74 -5.03 5.93
C ILE A 180 14.23 -5.24 6.23
N GLY A 181 14.65 -5.08 7.50
CA GLY A 181 16.01 -5.36 7.92
C GLY A 181 16.44 -6.81 7.66
N ASP A 182 15.55 -7.76 7.91
CA ASP A 182 15.81 -9.21 7.72
C ASP A 182 15.74 -9.64 6.25
N LEU A 183 14.86 -9.01 5.44
CA LEU A 183 14.76 -9.26 3.99
C LEU A 183 15.79 -8.49 3.19
N ARG A 184 16.22 -7.33 3.65
CA ARG A 184 16.96 -6.30 2.95
C ARG A 184 16.06 -5.57 1.93
N ALA A 185 16.55 -4.45 1.40
CA ALA A 185 15.80 -3.58 0.49
C ALA A 185 15.36 -4.25 -0.84
N ASP A 186 15.94 -5.37 -1.19
CA ASP A 186 15.68 -6.13 -2.43
C ASP A 186 15.18 -7.56 -2.22
N GLY A 187 15.08 -8.01 -0.97
CA GLY A 187 14.79 -9.42 -0.63
C GLY A 187 13.39 -9.90 -1.03
N ALA A 188 12.45 -8.98 -1.23
CA ALA A 188 11.12 -9.28 -1.73
C ALA A 188 10.88 -8.74 -3.15
N THR A 189 11.93 -8.44 -3.92
CA THR A 189 11.79 -7.86 -5.28
C THR A 189 10.86 -8.71 -6.13
N TYR A 190 9.77 -8.08 -6.58
CA TYR A 190 8.71 -8.69 -7.37
C TYR A 190 8.02 -9.90 -6.69
N ARG A 191 7.95 -9.97 -5.37
CA ARG A 191 7.22 -10.99 -4.60
C ARG A 191 6.00 -10.39 -3.94
N ALA A 192 5.01 -11.24 -3.65
CA ALA A 192 3.94 -10.91 -2.73
C ALA A 192 4.40 -11.21 -1.30
N LEU A 193 4.07 -10.34 -0.35
CA LEU A 193 4.11 -10.65 1.07
C LEU A 193 2.69 -11.04 1.53
N GLU A 194 2.55 -12.16 2.23
CA GLU A 194 1.29 -12.61 2.81
C GLU A 194 1.44 -12.71 4.32
N PHE A 195 0.69 -11.88 5.04
CA PHE A 195 0.76 -11.75 6.50
C PHE A 195 -0.32 -12.59 7.19
N SER A 196 0.07 -13.33 8.22
CA SER A 196 -0.82 -14.18 9.01
C SER A 196 -0.31 -14.36 10.45
N GLY A 197 -1.10 -15.02 11.28
CA GLY A 197 -0.80 -15.29 12.68
C GLY A 197 -1.60 -14.44 13.64
N SER A 198 -1.62 -14.85 14.91
CA SER A 198 -2.49 -14.30 15.95
C SER A 198 -2.25 -12.82 16.24
N THR A 199 -1.03 -12.33 16.06
CA THR A 199 -0.70 -10.90 16.17
C THR A 199 -1.35 -10.10 15.02
N ILE A 200 -1.26 -10.63 13.79
CA ILE A 200 -1.83 -9.98 12.59
C ILE A 200 -3.35 -9.89 12.67
N GLU A 201 -4.01 -10.95 13.15
CA GLU A 201 -5.47 -10.98 13.35
C GLU A 201 -5.94 -9.92 14.34
N LYS A 202 -5.13 -9.60 15.36
CA LYS A 202 -5.44 -8.58 16.36
C LYS A 202 -5.25 -7.15 15.86
N MET A 203 -4.47 -6.92 14.81
CA MET A 203 -4.16 -5.59 14.28
C MET A 203 -5.39 -4.86 13.77
N SER A 204 -5.40 -3.53 13.97
CA SER A 204 -6.31 -2.62 13.29
C SER A 204 -6.02 -2.57 11.79
N VAL A 205 -6.98 -2.13 10.97
CA VAL A 205 -6.74 -1.88 9.55
C VAL A 205 -5.64 -0.81 9.37
N ALA A 206 -5.59 0.21 10.22
CA ALA A 206 -4.55 1.24 10.18
C ALA A 206 -3.15 0.66 10.40
N SER A 207 -2.99 -0.28 11.35
CA SER A 207 -1.73 -1.00 11.55
C SER A 207 -1.35 -1.88 10.36
N ARG A 208 -2.32 -2.58 9.74
CA ARG A 208 -2.10 -3.35 8.50
C ARG A 208 -1.72 -2.44 7.33
N MET A 209 -2.29 -1.23 7.24
CA MET A 209 -1.93 -0.22 6.23
C MET A 209 -0.46 0.16 6.34
N THR A 210 0.06 0.41 7.54
CA THR A 210 1.48 0.71 7.75
C THR A 210 2.38 -0.41 7.22
N MET A 211 2.05 -1.66 7.50
CA MET A 211 2.84 -2.80 7.04
C MET A 211 2.73 -3.00 5.52
N ALA A 212 1.53 -2.90 4.96
CA ALA A 212 1.33 -3.02 3.51
C ALA A 212 2.00 -1.87 2.74
N ASN A 213 1.92 -0.65 3.28
CA ASN A 213 2.57 0.53 2.71
C ASN A 213 4.08 0.34 2.56
N MET A 214 4.75 -0.05 3.65
CA MET A 214 6.21 -0.19 3.67
C MET A 214 6.74 -1.48 3.02
N ALA A 215 5.91 -2.38 2.55
CA ALA A 215 6.34 -3.59 1.87
C ALA A 215 7.18 -3.30 0.61
N ILE A 216 6.91 -2.18 -0.06
CA ILE A 216 7.70 -1.73 -1.22
C ILE A 216 9.16 -1.47 -0.86
N GLU A 217 9.47 -1.11 0.38
CA GLU A 217 10.84 -0.85 0.84
C GLU A 217 11.72 -2.13 0.89
N ALA A 218 11.08 -3.31 0.84
CA ALA A 218 11.76 -4.58 0.60
C ALA A 218 11.69 -5.02 -0.88
N GLY A 219 11.17 -4.17 -1.77
CA GLY A 219 10.97 -4.47 -3.19
C GLY A 219 9.70 -5.29 -3.50
N ALA A 220 8.79 -5.47 -2.54
CA ALA A 220 7.59 -6.27 -2.75
C ALA A 220 6.66 -5.68 -3.80
N LYS A 221 6.06 -6.56 -4.62
CA LYS A 221 5.05 -6.18 -5.61
C LYS A 221 3.71 -5.85 -4.98
N CYS A 222 3.36 -6.54 -3.90
CA CYS A 222 2.18 -6.29 -3.08
C CYS A 222 2.37 -6.90 -1.68
N ALA A 223 1.51 -6.51 -0.76
CA ALA A 223 1.43 -7.10 0.58
C ALA A 223 -0.04 -7.36 0.91
N LEU A 224 -0.36 -8.55 1.38
CA LEU A 224 -1.73 -9.02 1.50
C LEU A 224 -2.05 -9.47 2.92
N PHE A 225 -3.22 -9.07 3.38
CA PHE A 225 -3.85 -9.49 4.62
C PHE A 225 -5.16 -10.18 4.31
N THR A 226 -5.49 -11.22 5.06
CA THR A 226 -6.79 -11.88 4.98
C THR A 226 -7.89 -10.88 5.37
N PRO A 227 -8.91 -10.64 4.53
CA PRO A 227 -10.07 -9.85 4.91
C PRO A 227 -10.83 -10.51 6.07
N ASP A 228 -11.17 -9.73 7.08
CA ASP A 228 -11.89 -10.16 8.27
C ASP A 228 -13.01 -9.17 8.65
N GLU A 229 -13.58 -9.33 9.85
CA GLU A 229 -14.65 -8.47 10.35
C GLU A 229 -14.18 -7.00 10.46
N LYS A 230 -12.93 -6.75 10.85
CA LYS A 230 -12.36 -5.39 10.92
C LYS A 230 -12.25 -4.76 9.52
N THR A 231 -11.89 -5.58 8.53
CA THR A 231 -11.88 -5.15 7.12
C THR A 231 -13.28 -4.83 6.63
N ALA A 232 -14.27 -5.68 6.97
CA ALA A 232 -15.66 -5.47 6.60
C ALA A 232 -16.21 -4.16 7.21
N GLU A 233 -15.94 -3.94 8.49
CA GLU A 233 -16.32 -2.70 9.20
C GLU A 233 -15.66 -1.47 8.59
N TYR A 234 -14.34 -1.54 8.35
CA TYR A 234 -13.58 -0.42 7.79
C TYR A 234 -14.02 -0.04 6.37
N CYS A 235 -14.29 -1.02 5.53
CA CYS A 235 -14.73 -0.81 4.14
C CYS A 235 -16.25 -0.59 4.04
N GLU A 236 -16.99 -0.65 5.13
CA GLU A 236 -18.47 -0.57 5.18
C GLU A 236 -19.14 -1.56 4.20
N VAL A 237 -18.63 -2.80 4.15
CA VAL A 237 -19.13 -3.84 3.25
C VAL A 237 -19.46 -5.13 4.01
N GLU A 238 -20.39 -5.92 3.49
CA GLU A 238 -20.57 -7.32 3.88
C GLU A 238 -19.68 -8.19 2.98
N LEU A 239 -18.74 -8.93 3.58
CA LEU A 239 -17.87 -9.83 2.83
C LEU A 239 -18.66 -10.97 2.21
N ASN A 240 -18.58 -11.13 0.91
CA ASN A 240 -19.15 -12.27 0.19
C ASN A 240 -18.26 -13.52 0.32
N ASP A 241 -18.73 -14.68 -0.20
CA ASP A 241 -18.03 -15.97 -0.06
C ASP A 241 -16.63 -15.95 -0.71
N TYR A 242 -16.46 -15.25 -1.83
CA TYR A 242 -15.15 -15.09 -2.47
C TYR A 242 -14.20 -14.30 -1.57
N GLN A 243 -14.65 -13.17 -1.04
CA GLN A 243 -13.81 -12.31 -0.16
C GLN A 243 -13.45 -13.04 1.14
N LYS A 244 -14.36 -13.81 1.72
CA LYS A 244 -14.08 -14.69 2.89
C LYS A 244 -13.09 -15.81 2.56
N SER A 245 -13.00 -16.23 1.31
CA SER A 245 -12.05 -17.27 0.87
C SER A 245 -10.63 -16.78 0.65
N LEU A 246 -10.37 -15.45 0.76
CA LEU A 246 -9.05 -14.83 0.57
C LEU A 246 -8.14 -15.06 1.78
N VAL A 247 -7.82 -16.32 2.01
CA VAL A 247 -6.84 -16.83 2.97
C VAL A 247 -5.97 -17.86 2.24
N GLY A 248 -4.67 -17.89 2.50
CA GLY A 248 -3.80 -18.90 1.90
C GLY A 248 -4.20 -20.31 2.34
N ASP A 249 -4.30 -21.25 1.40
CA ASP A 249 -4.62 -22.62 1.71
C ASP A 249 -3.53 -23.28 2.57
N GLU A 250 -3.88 -24.31 3.35
CA GLU A 250 -2.92 -24.99 4.22
C GLU A 250 -1.78 -25.63 3.42
N ASP A 251 -2.08 -26.15 2.22
CA ASP A 251 -1.10 -26.75 1.30
C ASP A 251 -0.63 -25.82 0.20
N ALA A 252 -0.83 -24.48 0.36
CA ALA A 252 -0.29 -23.48 -0.54
C ALA A 252 1.25 -23.49 -0.54
N VAL A 253 1.84 -23.29 -1.72
CA VAL A 253 3.29 -23.29 -1.87
C VAL A 253 3.84 -21.88 -1.76
N TYR A 254 4.63 -21.64 -0.74
CA TYR A 254 5.33 -20.36 -0.53
C TYR A 254 6.79 -20.49 -0.92
N MET A 255 7.35 -19.45 -1.54
CA MET A 255 8.79 -19.36 -1.82
C MET A 255 9.62 -19.44 -0.53
N LYS A 256 9.14 -18.79 0.53
CA LYS A 256 9.75 -18.74 1.85
C LYS A 256 8.66 -18.49 2.89
N THR A 257 8.84 -19.07 4.08
CA THR A 257 8.05 -18.71 5.27
C THR A 257 8.98 -18.10 6.30
N MET A 258 8.63 -16.94 6.82
CA MET A 258 9.29 -16.25 7.92
C MET A 258 8.36 -16.26 9.12
N THR A 259 8.87 -16.72 10.26
CA THR A 259 8.07 -16.83 11.49
C THR A 259 8.69 -16.00 12.59
N TYR A 260 7.88 -15.20 13.25
CA TYR A 260 8.28 -14.33 14.36
C TYR A 260 7.40 -14.60 15.57
N LYS A 261 7.98 -14.41 16.74
CA LYS A 261 7.23 -14.26 17.99
C LYS A 261 7.06 -12.78 18.28
N ALA A 262 5.84 -12.37 18.57
CA ALA A 262 5.55 -10.96 18.82
C ALA A 262 6.35 -10.40 20.01
N GLU A 263 6.61 -11.22 21.01
CA GLU A 263 7.35 -10.85 22.20
C GLU A 263 8.83 -10.52 21.93
N ASP A 264 9.39 -10.95 20.79
CA ASP A 264 10.79 -10.71 20.42
C ASP A 264 10.99 -9.36 19.73
N PHE A 265 9.90 -8.64 19.37
CA PHE A 265 10.02 -7.31 18.78
C PHE A 265 10.36 -6.27 19.84
N VAL A 266 11.20 -5.34 19.44
CA VAL A 266 11.56 -4.15 20.21
C VAL A 266 11.39 -2.90 19.36
N PRO A 267 11.25 -1.70 19.93
CA PRO A 267 11.25 -0.48 19.15
C PRO A 267 12.55 -0.35 18.33
N VAL A 268 12.40 -0.10 17.04
CA VAL A 268 13.52 -0.03 16.09
C VAL A 268 13.47 1.26 15.27
N MET A 269 14.62 1.60 14.69
CA MET A 269 14.76 2.76 13.81
C MET A 269 15.61 2.41 12.59
N ALA A 270 15.19 2.87 11.42
CA ALA A 270 16.00 2.84 10.22
C ALA A 270 17.05 3.97 10.28
N CYS A 271 18.30 3.62 10.14
CA CYS A 271 19.41 4.58 10.17
C CYS A 271 19.79 5.05 8.77
N PRO A 272 20.31 6.28 8.61
CA PRO A 272 20.78 6.77 7.33
C PRO A 272 21.85 5.85 6.70
N SER A 273 21.85 5.67 5.39
CA SER A 273 21.02 6.25 4.33
C SER A 273 20.13 5.21 3.66
N GLN A 274 19.80 4.12 4.35
CA GLN A 274 19.04 2.99 3.79
C GLN A 274 18.00 2.53 4.80
N VAL A 275 16.79 2.25 4.33
CA VAL A 275 15.66 1.85 5.17
C VAL A 275 15.89 0.48 5.85
N ASP A 276 16.72 -0.38 5.27
CA ASP A 276 17.05 -1.70 5.79
C ASP A 276 18.23 -1.73 6.80
N LYS A 277 18.80 -0.56 7.11
CA LYS A 277 19.78 -0.42 8.20
C LYS A 277 19.08 -0.22 9.53
N ILE A 278 18.52 -1.29 10.04
CA ILE A 278 17.72 -1.26 11.27
C ILE A 278 18.62 -1.40 12.50
N ARG A 279 18.32 -0.59 13.52
CA ARG A 279 18.93 -0.66 14.85
C ARG A 279 17.85 -0.52 15.92
N ASP A 280 18.08 -1.15 17.05
CA ASP A 280 17.24 -1.01 18.22
C ASP A 280 17.33 0.45 18.74
N VAL A 281 16.19 1.05 19.13
CA VAL A 281 16.15 2.45 19.61
C VAL A 281 17.07 2.63 20.83
N SER A 282 17.20 1.63 21.67
CA SER A 282 18.08 1.65 22.85
C SER A 282 19.57 1.84 22.50
N GLU A 283 19.99 1.43 21.31
CA GLU A 283 21.38 1.63 20.83
C GLU A 283 21.64 3.08 20.33
N LEU A 284 20.57 3.83 20.09
CA LEU A 284 20.61 5.18 19.53
C LEU A 284 20.36 6.25 20.58
N GLU A 285 20.19 5.86 21.84
CA GLU A 285 19.94 6.78 22.95
C GLU A 285 21.08 7.83 23.05
N GLY A 286 20.70 9.11 23.20
CA GLY A 286 21.63 10.22 23.25
C GLY A 286 22.07 10.76 21.88
N THR A 287 21.57 10.22 20.75
CA THR A 287 21.81 10.83 19.44
C THR A 287 21.10 12.18 19.35
N GLU A 288 21.85 13.21 19.00
CA GLU A 288 21.32 14.57 18.78
C GLU A 288 20.49 14.58 17.48
N ILE A 289 19.35 15.29 17.52
CA ILE A 289 18.42 15.47 16.40
C ILE A 289 18.05 16.95 16.29
N ASP A 290 17.82 17.42 15.06
CA ASP A 290 17.44 18.81 14.78
C ASP A 290 15.95 18.99 14.56
N GLN A 291 15.25 17.92 14.10
CA GLN A 291 13.84 17.98 13.75
C GLN A 291 13.18 16.62 13.91
N VAL A 292 11.89 16.63 14.31
CA VAL A 292 11.02 15.45 14.34
C VAL A 292 9.82 15.71 13.43
N PHE A 293 9.55 14.78 12.51
CA PHE A 293 8.35 14.77 11.68
C PHE A 293 7.50 13.56 12.04
N ILE A 294 6.22 13.80 12.38
CA ILE A 294 5.22 12.77 12.65
C ILE A 294 4.15 12.86 11.56
N GLY A 295 4.06 11.86 10.70
CA GLY A 295 3.15 11.90 9.58
C GLY A 295 3.49 10.95 8.45
N SER A 296 3.18 11.36 7.23
CA SER A 296 3.28 10.65 5.96
C SER A 296 2.21 9.56 5.76
N CYS A 297 2.13 9.01 4.54
CA CYS A 297 1.22 7.92 4.20
C CYS A 297 1.47 6.64 4.99
N THR A 298 2.67 6.50 5.56
CA THR A 298 3.08 5.32 6.34
C THR A 298 2.44 5.30 7.72
N ASN A 299 2.61 6.38 8.50
CA ASN A 299 2.25 6.47 9.93
C ASN A 299 1.74 7.86 10.32
N GLY A 300 0.65 8.33 9.76
CA GLY A 300 0.03 9.61 10.11
C GLY A 300 -1.46 9.47 10.43
N ARG A 301 -1.92 8.25 10.72
CA ARG A 301 -3.32 7.95 11.01
C ARG A 301 -3.67 8.36 12.44
N LEU A 302 -4.96 8.40 12.73
CA LEU A 302 -5.45 8.87 14.04
C LEU A 302 -4.87 8.07 15.22
N GLU A 303 -4.69 6.75 15.07
CA GLU A 303 -4.08 5.92 16.12
C GLU A 303 -2.61 6.27 16.34
N ASP A 304 -1.86 6.57 15.27
CA ASP A 304 -0.44 6.97 15.33
C ASP A 304 -0.30 8.33 16.02
N LEU A 305 -1.16 9.30 15.66
CA LEU A 305 -1.17 10.62 16.27
C LEU A 305 -1.59 10.58 17.73
N ARG A 306 -2.50 9.68 18.12
CA ARG A 306 -2.87 9.46 19.53
C ARG A 306 -1.70 8.91 20.32
N ALA A 307 -0.99 7.91 19.79
CA ALA A 307 0.20 7.37 20.44
C ALA A 307 1.27 8.44 20.66
N ALA A 308 1.55 9.26 19.63
CA ALA A 308 2.47 10.39 19.74
C ALA A 308 2.00 11.44 20.78
N ALA A 309 0.70 11.75 20.79
CA ALA A 309 0.13 12.71 21.73
C ALA A 309 0.26 12.25 23.18
N GLU A 310 0.09 10.96 23.48
CA GLU A 310 0.28 10.44 24.85
C GLU A 310 1.75 10.56 25.30
N VAL A 311 2.71 10.34 24.41
CA VAL A 311 4.15 10.52 24.70
C VAL A 311 4.48 11.99 24.97
N LEU A 312 3.89 12.91 24.21
CA LEU A 312 4.17 14.36 24.27
C LEU A 312 3.37 15.11 25.33
N LYS A 313 2.33 14.51 25.87
CA LYS A 313 1.40 15.13 26.82
C LYS A 313 2.12 15.73 28.04
N GLY A 314 1.92 17.03 28.27
CA GLY A 314 2.54 17.75 29.36
C GLY A 314 4.05 18.02 29.23
N LYS A 315 4.66 17.68 28.08
CA LYS A 315 6.06 17.97 27.79
C LYS A 315 6.17 19.18 26.87
N LYS A 316 7.36 19.77 26.83
CA LYS A 316 7.75 20.79 25.84
C LYS A 316 8.77 20.20 24.90
N VAL A 317 8.72 20.62 23.64
CA VAL A 317 9.80 20.37 22.68
C VAL A 317 11.09 21.03 23.20
N ALA A 318 12.22 20.35 23.04
CA ALA A 318 13.50 20.89 23.42
C ALA A 318 13.84 22.15 22.58
N ASP A 319 14.57 23.10 23.16
CA ASP A 319 14.82 24.39 22.51
C ASP A 319 15.68 24.29 21.25
N PHE A 320 16.30 23.14 21.02
CA PHE A 320 17.16 22.84 19.86
C PHE A 320 16.50 21.93 18.79
N VAL A 321 15.24 21.59 18.94
CA VAL A 321 14.47 20.76 18.00
C VAL A 321 13.38 21.56 17.31
#